data_34d762728e8989f80fdadb01faf0205d
#
_entry.id   34d762728e8989f80fdadb01faf0205d
#
_cell.length_a   1.000
_cell.length_b   1.000
_cell.length_c   1.000
_cell.angle_alpha   90.00
_cell.angle_beta   90.00
_cell.angle_gamma   90.00
#
_symmetry.space_group_name_H-M   'P 1'
#
loop_
_entity.id
_entity.type
_entity.pdbx_description
1 polymer ?
#
loop_
_entity_poly.entity_id
_entity_poly.type
_entity_poly.pdbx_seq_one_letter_code
_entity_poly.pdbx_strand_id
1 'polypeptide(L)'
;INYTISVSSPIVSPYIASTFHGTTHSNTEGCFEITFKAQDIPATSAFRNSYLYEIKVKVTDTKGETEEMSTMLPIYSGKATPTLQLPEQVNKQQRTAFHISLAEIANDSNAYPVKYTIQKLVSPQQLQTYPDIKDTIVEKTILEGHLSVFRKDSVFPDLTRQASGIYLLTVTSGQSEAKQIFYLYS
;
A
#
# COMPACT_ATOMS: atom_id res chain seq x y z
N ILE A 1 18.37 -24.18 20.92
CA ILE A 1 17.81 -22.84 20.76
C ILE A 1 16.36 -22.99 20.40
N ASN A 2 15.47 -22.46 21.21
CA ASN A 2 14.04 -22.39 20.92
C ASN A 2 13.70 -21.00 20.38
N TYR A 3 12.80 -20.91 19.42
CA TYR A 3 12.33 -19.62 18.94
C TYR A 3 10.80 -19.60 18.75
N THR A 4 10.26 -18.41 18.87
CA THR A 4 8.84 -18.11 18.59
C THR A 4 8.78 -16.93 17.65
N ILE A 5 7.97 -17.05 16.59
CA ILE A 5 7.71 -15.97 15.64
C ILE A 5 6.23 -15.65 15.72
N SER A 6 5.90 -14.43 16.15
CA SER A 6 4.53 -13.92 16.19
C SER A 6 4.32 -12.87 15.12
N VAL A 7 3.21 -12.96 14.40
CA VAL A 7 2.83 -12.01 13.36
C VAL A 7 1.73 -11.13 13.89
N SER A 8 1.94 -9.83 13.84
CA SER A 8 0.95 -8.83 14.26
C SER A 8 0.76 -7.76 13.19
N SER A 9 -0.37 -7.08 13.25
CA SER A 9 -0.60 -5.87 12.46
C SER A 9 -0.26 -4.64 13.29
N PRO A 10 0.46 -3.66 12.76
CA PRO A 10 0.78 -2.44 13.50
C PRO A 10 -0.43 -1.51 13.72
N ILE A 11 -1.55 -1.77 13.06
CA ILE A 11 -2.72 -0.87 13.01
C ILE A 11 -3.80 -1.29 14.01
N VAL A 12 -3.89 -2.57 14.34
CA VAL A 12 -4.91 -3.10 15.26
C VAL A 12 -4.22 -3.80 16.42
N SER A 13 -4.04 -3.09 17.51
CA SER A 13 -3.46 -3.65 18.75
C SER A 13 -4.52 -4.43 19.54
N PRO A 14 -4.23 -5.59 20.10
CA PRO A 14 -3.08 -6.50 19.93
C PRO A 14 -3.50 -7.79 19.18
N TYR A 15 -3.78 -7.70 17.89
CA TYR A 15 -4.18 -8.89 17.13
C TYR A 15 -2.93 -9.65 16.65
N ILE A 16 -2.63 -10.77 17.29
CA ILE A 16 -1.64 -11.74 16.79
C ILE A 16 -2.34 -12.61 15.76
N ALA A 17 -1.97 -12.46 14.49
CA ALA A 17 -2.58 -13.19 13.38
C ALA A 17 -2.15 -14.67 13.35
N SER A 18 -0.89 -14.95 13.71
CA SER A 18 -0.36 -16.32 13.82
C SER A 18 0.92 -16.35 14.65
N THR A 19 1.22 -17.53 15.20
CA THR A 19 2.43 -17.78 15.96
C THR A 19 3.06 -19.08 15.49
N PHE A 20 4.37 -19.05 15.24
CA PHE A 20 5.17 -20.20 14.85
C PHE A 20 6.22 -20.49 15.92
N HIS A 21 6.46 -21.75 16.19
CA HIS A 21 7.48 -22.20 17.11
C HIS A 21 8.46 -23.10 16.37
N GLY A 22 9.72 -23.04 16.76
CA GLY A 22 10.74 -23.92 16.20
C GLY A 22 11.95 -24.03 17.10
N THR A 23 12.86 -24.90 16.69
CA THR A 23 14.15 -25.10 17.34
C THR A 23 15.26 -25.08 16.31
N THR A 24 16.41 -24.56 16.69
CA THR A 24 17.63 -24.60 15.88
C THR A 24 18.84 -24.83 16.80
N HIS A 25 20.01 -25.04 16.19
CA HIS A 25 21.26 -25.22 16.91
C HIS A 25 22.27 -24.20 16.44
N SER A 26 23.15 -23.78 17.33
CA SER A 26 24.29 -22.95 16.93
C SER A 26 25.35 -23.83 16.24
N ASN A 27 26.08 -23.19 15.33
CA ASN A 27 27.30 -23.76 14.75
C ASN A 27 28.49 -23.67 15.75
N THR A 28 29.68 -24.09 15.33
CA THR A 28 30.90 -24.06 16.16
C THR A 28 31.37 -22.65 16.50
N GLU A 29 30.91 -21.65 15.78
CA GLU A 29 31.20 -20.23 16.02
C GLU A 29 30.16 -19.55 16.94
N GLY A 30 29.16 -20.30 17.39
CA GLY A 30 28.09 -19.77 18.23
C GLY A 30 26.96 -19.05 17.42
N CYS A 31 27.03 -19.06 16.11
CA CYS A 31 26.01 -18.47 15.24
C CYS A 31 24.88 -19.47 14.96
N PHE A 32 23.67 -18.96 14.78
CA PHE A 32 22.50 -19.75 14.37
C PHE A 32 21.68 -19.00 13.35
N GLU A 33 20.91 -19.74 12.58
CA GLU A 33 20.02 -19.20 11.55
C GLU A 33 18.58 -19.67 11.81
N ILE A 34 17.63 -18.77 11.62
CA ILE A 34 16.20 -19.06 11.64
C ILE A 34 15.66 -18.75 10.26
N THR A 35 15.23 -19.79 9.56
CA THR A 35 14.59 -19.66 8.25
C THR A 35 13.10 -19.89 8.41
N PHE A 36 12.27 -18.95 7.93
CA PHE A 36 10.84 -19.09 7.91
C PHE A 36 10.26 -18.49 6.62
N LYS A 37 9.09 -18.98 6.22
CA LYS A 37 8.34 -18.43 5.10
C LYS A 37 7.29 -17.48 5.63
N ALA A 38 7.37 -16.22 5.23
CA ALA A 38 6.29 -15.27 5.50
C ALA A 38 4.99 -15.77 4.84
N GLN A 39 3.93 -15.88 5.61
CA GLN A 39 2.63 -16.30 5.09
C GLN A 39 1.90 -15.10 4.50
N ASP A 40 1.22 -15.33 3.37
CA ASP A 40 0.21 -14.41 2.87
C ASP A 40 -0.99 -14.44 3.83
N ILE A 41 -1.05 -13.49 4.72
CA ILE A 41 -2.23 -13.29 5.55
C ILE A 41 -3.27 -12.58 4.68
N PRO A 42 -4.48 -13.14 4.53
CA PRO A 42 -5.51 -12.51 3.72
C PRO A 42 -5.72 -11.07 4.17
N ALA A 43 -5.58 -10.13 3.25
CA ALA A 43 -5.85 -8.72 3.51
C ALA A 43 -7.36 -8.57 3.80
N THR A 44 -7.74 -8.72 5.05
CA THR A 44 -9.02 -8.15 5.49
C THR A 44 -8.85 -6.63 5.42
N SER A 45 -9.91 -5.92 5.09
CA SER A 45 -9.92 -4.48 4.81
C SER A 45 -9.29 -3.57 5.89
N ALA A 46 -8.95 -4.12 7.04
CA ALA A 46 -8.27 -3.46 8.16
C ALA A 46 -6.73 -3.59 8.11
N PHE A 47 -6.16 -4.49 7.32
CA PHE A 47 -4.74 -4.76 7.28
C PHE A 47 -4.14 -4.19 6.00
N ARG A 48 -3.64 -2.98 6.07
CA ARG A 48 -2.89 -2.37 4.98
C ARG A 48 -1.49 -3.00 4.94
N ASN A 49 -1.29 -3.92 4.04
CA ASN A 49 -0.03 -4.35 3.38
C ASN A 49 1.28 -4.42 4.18
N SER A 50 1.30 -4.22 5.49
CA SER A 50 2.48 -4.36 6.34
C SER A 50 2.20 -5.25 7.54
N TYR A 51 3.11 -6.16 7.79
CA TYR A 51 3.07 -7.07 8.93
C TYR A 51 4.32 -6.87 9.76
N LEU A 52 4.16 -6.94 11.06
CA LEU A 52 5.27 -6.91 12.00
C LEU A 52 5.49 -8.32 12.53
N TYR A 53 6.64 -8.87 12.23
CA TYR A 53 7.06 -10.17 12.76
C TYR A 53 7.91 -9.92 13.99
N GLU A 54 7.42 -10.30 15.15
CA GLU A 54 8.21 -10.34 16.38
C GLU A 54 8.87 -11.72 16.48
N ILE A 55 10.20 -11.76 16.48
CA ILE A 55 11.00 -12.97 16.59
C ILE A 55 11.59 -12.98 17.99
N LYS A 56 11.12 -13.89 18.85
CA LYS A 56 11.65 -14.14 20.17
C LYS A 56 12.52 -15.39 20.14
N VAL A 57 13.73 -15.27 20.64
CA VAL A 57 14.69 -16.35 20.68
C VAL A 57 15.10 -16.60 22.14
N LYS A 58 15.07 -17.86 22.52
CA LYS A 58 15.53 -18.35 23.83
C LYS A 58 16.68 -19.31 23.61
N VAL A 59 17.84 -18.93 24.11
CA VAL A 59 19.07 -19.73 24.02
C VAL A 59 19.35 -20.30 25.37
N THR A 60 19.47 -21.63 25.46
CA THR A 60 19.90 -22.32 26.67
C THR A 60 21.23 -23.00 26.39
N ASP A 61 22.22 -22.72 27.20
CA ASP A 61 23.55 -23.30 27.08
C ASP A 61 23.61 -24.73 27.70
N THR A 62 24.77 -25.36 27.64
CA THR A 62 25.00 -26.70 28.18
C THR A 62 24.99 -26.75 29.71
N LYS A 63 25.09 -25.60 30.39
CA LYS A 63 25.00 -25.49 31.86
C LYS A 63 23.57 -25.20 32.32
N GLY A 64 22.63 -24.99 31.39
CA GLY A 64 21.25 -24.69 31.70
C GLY A 64 20.97 -23.19 31.88
N GLU A 65 21.96 -22.31 31.63
CA GLU A 65 21.75 -20.88 31.64
C GLU A 65 20.95 -20.48 30.40
N THR A 66 20.01 -19.57 30.59
CA THR A 66 19.08 -19.19 29.51
C THR A 66 19.07 -17.68 29.32
N GLU A 67 19.25 -17.25 28.09
CA GLU A 67 19.08 -15.87 27.64
C GLU A 67 17.94 -15.75 26.62
N GLU A 68 17.23 -14.63 26.67
CA GLU A 68 16.15 -14.31 25.77
C GLU A 68 16.44 -13.01 25.03
N MET A 69 16.16 -13.01 23.72
CA MET A 69 16.24 -11.82 22.87
C MET A 69 15.00 -11.73 22.00
N SER A 70 14.57 -10.52 21.71
CA SER A 70 13.52 -10.28 20.70
C SER A 70 13.98 -9.26 19.68
N THR A 71 13.52 -9.43 18.45
CA THR A 71 13.67 -8.47 17.38
C THR A 71 12.39 -8.35 16.59
N MET A 72 12.17 -7.18 15.99
CA MET A 72 11.01 -6.93 15.16
C MET A 72 11.42 -6.74 13.71
N LEU A 73 10.80 -7.50 12.82
CA LEU A 73 11.04 -7.46 11.40
C LEU A 73 9.78 -6.98 10.69
N PRO A 74 9.76 -5.75 10.18
CA PRO A 74 8.65 -5.29 9.33
C PRO A 74 8.74 -5.99 7.97
N ILE A 75 7.68 -6.68 7.59
CA ILE A 75 7.54 -7.29 6.27
C ILE A 75 6.42 -6.57 5.54
N TYR A 76 6.77 -6.03 4.39
CA TYR A 76 5.83 -5.40 3.49
C TYR A 76 5.39 -6.44 2.45
N SER A 77 4.12 -6.49 2.14
CA SER A 77 3.56 -7.47 1.18
C SER A 77 4.06 -7.30 -0.26
N GLY A 78 5.02 -6.42 -0.48
CA GLY A 78 5.54 -6.08 -1.81
C GLY A 78 4.54 -5.35 -2.70
N LYS A 79 3.40 -4.96 -2.15
CA LYS A 79 2.35 -4.25 -2.86
C LYS A 79 2.54 -2.76 -2.59
N ALA A 80 3.03 -2.05 -3.57
CA ALA A 80 3.09 -0.60 -3.52
C ALA A 80 1.67 -0.03 -3.42
N THR A 81 1.39 0.70 -2.34
CA THR A 81 0.08 1.34 -2.14
C THR A 81 0.12 2.74 -2.74
N PRO A 82 -0.64 3.01 -3.81
CA PRO A 82 -0.70 4.33 -4.40
C PRO A 82 -1.41 5.31 -3.48
N THR A 83 -0.90 6.54 -3.44
CA THR A 83 -1.55 7.70 -2.86
C THR A 83 -1.60 8.82 -3.89
N LEU A 84 -2.64 9.64 -3.83
CA LEU A 84 -2.92 10.68 -4.78
C LEU A 84 -2.86 12.06 -4.11
N GLN A 85 -2.33 13.02 -4.85
CA GLN A 85 -2.38 14.43 -4.48
C GLN A 85 -2.67 15.26 -5.72
N LEU A 86 -3.89 15.77 -5.83
CA LEU A 86 -4.33 16.70 -6.87
C LEU A 86 -5.32 17.71 -6.27
N PRO A 87 -5.48 18.89 -6.88
CA PRO A 87 -6.49 19.87 -6.47
C PRO A 87 -7.91 19.31 -6.64
N GLU A 88 -8.81 19.65 -5.73
CA GLU A 88 -10.24 19.33 -5.86
C GLU A 88 -10.88 20.03 -7.09
N GLN A 89 -10.32 21.16 -7.48
CA GLN A 89 -10.76 21.92 -8.65
C GLN A 89 -9.60 22.09 -9.63
N VAL A 90 -9.80 21.70 -10.87
CA VAL A 90 -8.81 21.73 -11.94
C VAL A 90 -9.29 22.60 -13.08
N ASN A 91 -8.52 23.65 -13.41
CA ASN A 91 -8.78 24.44 -14.59
C ASN A 91 -8.26 23.70 -15.83
N LYS A 92 -9.15 23.38 -16.77
CA LYS A 92 -8.77 22.62 -17.97
C LYS A 92 -7.81 23.38 -18.91
N GLN A 93 -7.72 24.70 -18.77
CA GLN A 93 -6.81 25.54 -19.56
C GLN A 93 -5.41 25.62 -18.96
N GLN A 94 -5.22 25.12 -17.74
CA GLN A 94 -3.95 25.10 -17.04
C GLN A 94 -3.37 23.69 -17.00
N ARG A 95 -2.07 23.59 -17.23
CA ARG A 95 -1.35 22.33 -17.08
C ARG A 95 -1.23 22.00 -15.57
N THR A 96 -2.06 21.11 -15.09
CA THR A 96 -2.08 20.69 -13.69
C THR A 96 -1.39 19.34 -13.50
N ALA A 97 -0.49 19.26 -12.54
CA ALA A 97 0.15 18.00 -12.17
C ALA A 97 -0.75 17.17 -11.24
N PHE A 98 -0.92 15.90 -11.55
CA PHE A 98 -1.53 14.91 -10.69
C PHE A 98 -0.40 14.07 -10.11
N HIS A 99 -0.12 14.26 -8.83
CA HIS A 99 0.97 13.56 -8.16
C HIS A 99 0.53 12.20 -7.66
N ILE A 100 1.32 11.19 -8.03
CA ILE A 100 1.15 9.81 -7.61
C ILE A 100 2.36 9.44 -6.75
N SER A 101 2.14 9.01 -5.53
CA SER A 101 3.19 8.50 -4.67
C SER A 101 2.88 7.07 -4.29
N LEU A 102 3.91 6.25 -4.10
CA LEU A 102 3.79 4.88 -3.64
C LEU A 102 4.28 4.81 -2.20
N ALA A 103 3.41 4.36 -1.30
CA ALA A 103 3.74 4.06 0.08
C ALA A 103 4.04 2.57 0.25
N GLU A 104 4.63 2.20 1.39
CA GLU A 104 4.89 0.81 1.79
C GLU A 104 5.84 0.04 0.84
N ILE A 105 6.67 0.77 0.11
CA ILE A 105 7.73 0.18 -0.72
C ILE A 105 8.87 -0.20 0.23
N ALA A 106 9.24 -1.48 0.25
CA ALA A 106 10.52 -1.88 0.80
C ALA A 106 11.64 -1.07 0.11
N ASN A 107 12.80 -0.92 0.72
CA ASN A 107 13.93 -0.14 0.17
C ASN A 107 14.39 -0.67 -1.20
N ASP A 108 13.49 -0.68 -2.13
CA ASP A 108 13.61 -1.27 -3.43
C ASP A 108 13.95 -0.16 -4.43
N SER A 109 15.01 -0.36 -5.17
CA SER A 109 15.40 0.49 -6.29
C SER A 109 14.60 0.21 -7.56
N ASN A 110 13.63 -0.69 -7.51
CA ASN A 110 12.80 -1.06 -8.65
C ASN A 110 11.62 -0.12 -8.83
N ALA A 111 11.27 0.11 -10.09
CA ALA A 111 10.05 0.82 -10.44
C ALA A 111 8.85 -0.13 -10.39
N TYR A 112 7.74 0.36 -9.89
CA TYR A 112 6.47 -0.36 -9.83
C TYR A 112 5.56 0.04 -10.98
N PRO A 113 4.93 -0.93 -11.66
CA PRO A 113 3.95 -0.62 -12.71
C PRO A 113 2.70 -0.04 -12.06
N VAL A 114 2.29 1.11 -12.58
CA VAL A 114 1.11 1.85 -12.14
C VAL A 114 0.24 2.11 -13.35
N LYS A 115 -1.05 1.75 -13.25
CA LYS A 115 -2.07 2.13 -14.21
C LYS A 115 -2.90 3.26 -13.63
N TYR A 116 -3.25 4.25 -14.46
CA TYR A 116 -4.20 5.28 -14.06
C TYR A 116 -5.33 5.42 -15.08
N THR A 117 -6.50 5.78 -14.59
CA THR A 117 -7.68 6.09 -15.42
C THR A 117 -8.33 7.37 -14.93
N ILE A 118 -8.76 8.21 -15.87
CA ILE A 118 -9.60 9.37 -15.59
C ILE A 118 -10.97 9.12 -16.22
N GLN A 119 -12.00 9.18 -15.41
CA GLN A 119 -13.36 8.89 -15.79
C GLN A 119 -14.25 10.09 -15.51
N LYS A 120 -15.10 10.43 -16.47
CA LYS A 120 -16.16 11.41 -16.25
C LYS A 120 -17.31 10.73 -15.53
N LEU A 121 -17.79 11.37 -14.46
CA LEU A 121 -18.91 10.89 -13.69
C LEU A 121 -20.22 11.53 -14.17
N VAL A 122 -21.31 10.79 -14.01
CA VAL A 122 -22.66 11.34 -14.19
C VAL A 122 -22.85 12.40 -13.11
N SER A 123 -23.10 13.64 -13.52
CA SER A 123 -23.43 14.70 -12.58
C SER A 123 -24.89 14.53 -12.15
N PRO A 124 -25.17 14.26 -10.88
CA PRO A 124 -26.53 14.27 -10.38
C PRO A 124 -27.07 15.70 -10.51
N GLN A 125 -28.24 15.86 -11.08
CA GLN A 125 -28.85 17.17 -11.32
C GLN A 125 -29.12 18.01 -10.06
N GLN A 126 -28.85 17.49 -8.87
CA GLN A 126 -29.22 18.10 -7.58
C GLN A 126 -28.18 17.95 -6.45
N LEU A 127 -26.91 17.60 -6.68
CA LEU A 127 -25.97 17.51 -5.56
C LEU A 127 -25.44 18.88 -5.16
N GLN A 128 -25.83 19.29 -3.96
CA GLN A 128 -25.19 20.40 -3.20
C GLN A 128 -23.83 20.00 -2.59
N THR A 129 -23.46 18.74 -2.66
CA THR A 129 -22.23 18.17 -2.10
C THR A 129 -21.58 17.21 -3.09
N TYR A 130 -20.25 17.07 -3.02
CA TYR A 130 -19.52 16.06 -3.80
C TYR A 130 -20.05 14.66 -3.47
N PRO A 131 -20.30 13.81 -4.49
CA PRO A 131 -20.72 12.44 -4.25
C PRO A 131 -19.63 11.67 -3.50
N ASP A 132 -20.02 10.77 -2.60
CA ASP A 132 -19.08 9.77 -2.07
C ASP A 132 -18.58 8.91 -3.24
N ILE A 133 -17.31 8.52 -3.19
CA ILE A 133 -16.69 7.66 -4.22
C ILE A 133 -17.50 6.37 -4.41
N LYS A 134 -18.13 5.88 -3.37
CA LYS A 134 -18.96 4.66 -3.39
C LYS A 134 -20.24 4.78 -4.22
N ASP A 135 -20.77 5.97 -4.35
CA ASP A 135 -22.06 6.26 -5.01
C ASP A 135 -21.88 6.85 -6.41
N THR A 136 -20.64 6.86 -6.92
CA THR A 136 -20.35 7.45 -8.23
C THR A 136 -20.76 6.53 -9.37
N ILE A 137 -21.45 7.11 -10.36
CA ILE A 137 -21.77 6.43 -11.63
C ILE A 137 -20.85 6.97 -12.70
N VAL A 138 -20.08 6.07 -13.33
CA VAL A 138 -19.19 6.42 -14.43
C VAL A 138 -19.99 6.64 -15.73
N GLU A 139 -19.85 7.81 -16.34
CA GLU A 139 -20.40 8.10 -17.67
C GLU A 139 -19.51 7.52 -18.77
N LYS A 140 -18.21 7.81 -18.68
CA LYS A 140 -17.20 7.29 -19.63
C LYS A 140 -15.78 7.43 -19.12
N THR A 141 -14.91 6.57 -19.59
CA THR A 141 -13.45 6.73 -19.42
C THR A 141 -12.94 7.69 -20.50
N ILE A 142 -12.18 8.70 -20.08
CA ILE A 142 -11.65 9.74 -20.98
C ILE A 142 -10.14 9.60 -21.22
N LEU A 143 -9.43 9.04 -20.26
CA LEU A 143 -7.99 8.84 -20.35
C LEU A 143 -7.58 7.60 -19.58
N GLU A 144 -6.63 6.87 -20.14
CA GLU A 144 -6.01 5.71 -19.53
C GLU A 144 -4.51 5.71 -19.85
N GLY A 145 -3.68 5.34 -18.89
CA GLY A 145 -2.24 5.32 -19.08
C GLY A 145 -1.52 4.43 -18.08
N HIS A 146 -0.23 4.21 -18.36
CA HIS A 146 0.66 3.41 -17.56
C HIS A 146 1.93 4.19 -17.24
N LEU A 147 2.45 3.98 -16.05
CA LEU A 147 3.68 4.57 -15.54
C LEU A 147 4.55 3.51 -14.88
N SER A 148 5.84 3.78 -14.80
CA SER A 148 6.77 3.05 -13.94
C SER A 148 7.25 3.98 -12.85
N VAL A 149 6.73 3.82 -11.64
CA VAL A 149 6.93 4.74 -10.52
C VAL A 149 7.90 4.13 -9.51
N PHE A 150 8.98 4.81 -9.17
CA PHE A 150 9.90 4.39 -8.10
C PHE A 150 9.32 4.70 -6.71
N ARG A 151 9.01 5.95 -6.44
CA ARG A 151 8.37 6.40 -5.19
C ARG A 151 7.32 7.46 -5.43
N LYS A 152 7.60 8.37 -6.36
CA LYS A 152 6.72 9.48 -6.72
C LYS A 152 6.90 9.79 -8.19
N ASP A 153 5.79 10.09 -8.85
CA ASP A 153 5.76 10.59 -10.22
C ASP A 153 4.58 11.55 -10.40
N SER A 154 4.49 12.18 -11.56
CA SER A 154 3.44 13.14 -11.87
C SER A 154 2.92 12.93 -13.28
N VAL A 155 1.60 12.89 -13.41
CA VAL A 155 0.91 12.86 -14.70
C VAL A 155 0.38 14.26 -15.00
N PHE A 156 0.49 14.68 -16.25
CA PHE A 156 -0.04 15.93 -16.77
C PHE A 156 -1.08 15.62 -17.84
N PRO A 157 -2.31 15.24 -17.47
CA PRO A 157 -3.31 14.88 -18.45
C PRO A 157 -3.75 16.09 -19.27
N ASP A 158 -3.91 15.91 -20.59
CA ASP A 158 -4.55 16.93 -21.43
C ASP A 158 -6.06 16.85 -21.28
N LEU A 159 -6.62 17.77 -20.53
CA LEU A 159 -8.05 17.87 -20.26
C LEU A 159 -8.73 19.04 -21.01
N THR A 160 -7.99 19.73 -21.88
CA THR A 160 -8.48 20.95 -22.56
C THR A 160 -9.76 20.73 -23.36
N ARG A 161 -9.92 19.56 -23.98
CA ARG A 161 -11.07 19.19 -24.80
C ARG A 161 -12.22 18.55 -24.03
N GLN A 162 -12.06 18.38 -22.71
CA GLN A 162 -13.08 17.73 -21.92
C GLN A 162 -14.14 18.73 -21.44
N ALA A 163 -15.38 18.25 -21.31
CA ALA A 163 -16.46 19.08 -20.77
C ALA A 163 -16.21 19.36 -19.28
N SER A 164 -16.62 20.53 -18.80
CA SER A 164 -16.64 20.80 -17.37
C SER A 164 -17.54 19.80 -16.63
N GLY A 165 -17.19 19.45 -15.39
CA GLY A 165 -17.96 18.47 -14.61
C GLY A 165 -17.11 17.72 -13.59
N ILE A 166 -17.66 16.65 -13.05
CA ILE A 166 -17.06 15.82 -12.00
C ILE A 166 -16.31 14.67 -12.65
N TYR A 167 -15.11 14.43 -12.18
CA TYR A 167 -14.21 13.40 -12.67
C TYR A 167 -13.65 12.57 -11.53
N LEU A 168 -13.37 11.31 -11.81
CA LEU A 168 -12.71 10.36 -10.92
C LEU A 168 -11.34 9.99 -11.51
N LEU A 169 -10.28 10.22 -10.76
CA LEU A 169 -8.97 9.62 -10.99
C LEU A 169 -8.87 8.34 -10.17
N THR A 170 -8.60 7.25 -10.84
CA THR A 170 -8.26 5.96 -10.21
C THR A 170 -6.84 5.60 -10.58
N VAL A 171 -6.04 5.22 -9.59
CA VAL A 171 -4.67 4.73 -9.78
C VAL A 171 -4.54 3.37 -9.14
N THR A 172 -4.00 2.40 -9.88
CA THR A 172 -3.81 1.02 -9.41
C THR A 172 -2.35 0.61 -9.50
N SER A 173 -1.87 -0.11 -8.49
CA SER A 173 -0.57 -0.79 -8.48
C SER A 173 -0.77 -2.21 -7.93
N GLY A 174 -0.66 -3.22 -8.77
CA GLY A 174 -1.02 -4.58 -8.42
C GLY A 174 -2.50 -4.69 -8.01
N GLN A 175 -2.77 -5.05 -6.76
CA GLN A 175 -4.13 -5.14 -6.20
C GLN A 175 -4.53 -3.91 -5.38
N SER A 176 -3.63 -2.95 -5.22
CA SER A 176 -3.88 -1.73 -4.45
C SER A 176 -4.40 -0.63 -5.36
N GLU A 177 -5.38 0.14 -4.88
CA GLU A 177 -5.92 1.27 -5.62
C GLU A 177 -6.07 2.51 -4.74
N ALA A 178 -5.96 3.67 -5.39
CA ALA A 178 -6.31 4.97 -4.83
C ALA A 178 -7.27 5.69 -5.77
N LYS A 179 -8.24 6.39 -5.21
CA LYS A 179 -9.26 7.12 -5.95
C LYS A 179 -9.39 8.53 -5.40
N GLN A 180 -9.54 9.50 -6.30
CA GLN A 180 -9.84 10.87 -5.92
C GLN A 180 -10.77 11.52 -6.93
N ILE A 181 -11.79 12.19 -6.41
CA ILE A 181 -12.73 13.00 -7.22
C ILE A 181 -12.15 14.41 -7.37
N PHE A 182 -12.34 15.00 -8.54
CA PHE A 182 -12.03 16.41 -8.80
C PHE A 182 -13.07 17.04 -9.73
N TYR A 183 -13.20 18.35 -9.67
CA TYR A 183 -14.07 19.13 -10.54
C TYR A 183 -13.25 19.82 -11.63
N LEU A 184 -13.59 19.57 -12.90
CA LEU A 184 -12.96 20.21 -14.05
C LEU A 184 -13.81 21.42 -14.48
N TYR A 185 -13.18 22.59 -14.58
CA TYR A 185 -13.83 23.82 -15.01
C TYR A 185 -13.01 24.58 -16.06
N SER A 186 -13.60 25.55 -16.70
CA SER A 186 -12.96 26.47 -17.69
C SER A 186 -12.93 27.86 -17.15
#